data_24c62e8e13f432bb542569f64b094323
#
_entry.id   24c62e8e13f432bb542569f64b094323
#
_cell.length_a   1.000
_cell.length_b   1.000
_cell.length_c   1.000
_cell.angle_alpha   90.00
_cell.angle_beta   90.00
_cell.angle_gamma   90.00
#
_symmetry.space_group_name_H-M   'P 1'
#
loop_
_entity.id
_entity.type
_entity.pdbx_description
1 polymer ?
#
loop_
_entity_poly.entity_id
_entity_poly.type
_entity_poly.pdbx_seq_one_letter_code
_entity_poly.pdbx_strand_id
1 'polypeptide(L)'
;KFGLDAQYKYVNGNSYGESSRKANHPLGNNRIHYNDETGQKSFGITHDYRLGMNYTFSKNNRLDVAYTGQWDKTNSNSRTTGSSISGMHRDSHEYLHNVDVNYALPFGLTLSGSYTYYRTPQQQALDGTITTENKNETERNLTSGSEQTINKWMFTADQTHSLSHGWGLSYGVKGQFTSNKSYQTTIDKDGSVLPDGTSSVDLNERIWNIYAGFSKQINKAISLEASVAAEQYHSPIWDKWRVYPTLNALWNVNDNHLLNLSF
;
A
#
# COMPACT_ATOMS: atom_id res chain seq x y z
N LYS A 1 11.39 5.85 32.04
CA LYS A 1 9.91 5.69 32.15
C LYS A 1 9.48 4.62 31.16
N PHE A 2 8.54 3.79 31.59
CA PHE A 2 7.96 2.73 30.77
C PHE A 2 6.49 3.03 30.50
N GLY A 3 6.03 2.83 29.27
CA GLY A 3 4.64 2.87 28.86
C GLY A 3 4.27 1.67 28.01
N LEU A 4 3.06 1.18 28.17
CA LEU A 4 2.46 0.11 27.38
C LEU A 4 1.08 0.56 26.94
N ASP A 5 0.73 0.33 25.68
CA ASP A 5 -0.61 0.51 25.13
C ASP A 5 -1.04 -0.73 24.36
N ALA A 6 -2.34 -1.03 24.44
CA ALA A 6 -2.97 -2.10 23.69
C ALA A 6 -4.35 -1.63 23.19
N GLN A 7 -4.63 -1.92 21.95
CA GLN A 7 -5.90 -1.62 21.31
C GLN A 7 -6.38 -2.81 20.50
N TYR A 8 -7.66 -3.10 20.61
CA TYR A 8 -8.36 -4.06 19.77
C TYR A 8 -9.65 -3.46 19.25
N LYS A 9 -9.93 -3.68 17.97
CA LYS A 9 -11.18 -3.28 17.34
C LYS A 9 -11.74 -4.44 16.53
N TYR A 10 -13.00 -4.70 16.71
CA TYR A 10 -13.78 -5.66 15.94
C TYR A 10 -14.87 -4.92 15.18
N VAL A 11 -14.96 -5.20 13.89
CA VAL A 11 -16.02 -4.69 13.02
C VAL A 11 -16.62 -5.85 12.25
N ASN A 12 -17.93 -5.93 12.20
CA ASN A 12 -18.64 -6.76 11.25
C ASN A 12 -19.73 -5.96 10.58
N GLY A 13 -20.08 -6.34 9.37
CA GLY A 13 -21.13 -5.63 8.66
C GLY A 13 -21.54 -6.31 7.37
N ASN A 14 -22.75 -5.97 6.96
CA ASN A 14 -23.27 -6.32 5.65
C ASN A 14 -23.32 -5.05 4.81
N SER A 15 -23.00 -5.17 3.53
CA SER A 15 -23.27 -4.14 2.53
C SER A 15 -24.11 -4.71 1.42
N TYR A 16 -24.97 -3.85 0.87
CA TYR A 16 -25.80 -4.16 -0.28
C TYR A 16 -25.62 -3.06 -1.32
N GLY A 17 -25.45 -3.43 -2.57
CA GLY A 17 -25.33 -2.51 -3.68
C GLY A 17 -26.11 -2.99 -4.89
N GLU A 18 -26.68 -2.05 -5.63
CA GLU A 18 -27.29 -2.27 -6.93
C GLU A 18 -26.65 -1.36 -7.96
N SER A 19 -26.47 -1.89 -9.15
CA SER A 19 -25.99 -1.12 -10.29
C SER A 19 -26.72 -1.53 -11.56
N SER A 20 -26.96 -0.58 -12.43
CA SER A 20 -27.50 -0.84 -13.78
C SER A 20 -26.49 -0.42 -14.83
N ARG A 21 -26.34 -1.22 -15.87
CA ARG A 21 -25.48 -0.96 -17.00
C ARG A 21 -26.26 -0.98 -18.28
N LYS A 22 -26.24 0.13 -19.03
CA LYS A 22 -26.70 0.22 -20.40
C LYS A 22 -25.53 0.56 -21.30
N ALA A 23 -25.23 -0.32 -22.25
CA ALA A 23 -24.08 -0.11 -23.14
C ALA A 23 -24.40 -0.61 -24.55
N ASN A 24 -23.84 0.08 -25.53
CA ASN A 24 -23.92 -0.31 -26.97
C ASN A 24 -22.46 -0.59 -27.40
N HIS A 25 -22.19 -1.85 -27.75
CA HIS A 25 -20.86 -2.23 -28.25
C HIS A 25 -20.95 -2.48 -29.75
N PRO A 26 -20.19 -1.77 -30.59
CA PRO A 26 -20.04 -2.12 -31.99
C PRO A 26 -19.21 -3.41 -32.09
N LEU A 27 -19.72 -4.39 -32.81
CA LEU A 27 -19.08 -5.67 -33.09
C LEU A 27 -19.15 -5.91 -34.60
N GLY A 28 -18.10 -5.52 -35.34
CA GLY A 28 -18.12 -5.50 -36.79
C GLY A 28 -19.26 -4.57 -37.33
N ASN A 29 -20.15 -5.09 -38.14
CA ASN A 29 -21.31 -4.37 -38.68
C ASN A 29 -22.52 -4.39 -37.73
N ASN A 30 -22.45 -5.11 -36.61
CA ASN A 30 -23.56 -5.27 -35.68
C ASN A 30 -23.32 -4.40 -34.42
N ARG A 31 -24.43 -4.10 -33.72
CA ARG A 31 -24.40 -3.46 -32.40
C ARG A 31 -25.04 -4.40 -31.39
N ILE A 32 -24.32 -4.70 -30.32
CA ILE A 32 -24.85 -5.45 -29.19
C ILE A 32 -25.30 -4.44 -28.13
N HIS A 33 -26.54 -4.52 -27.74
CA HIS A 33 -27.14 -3.72 -26.69
C HIS A 33 -27.12 -4.51 -25.39
N TYR A 34 -26.47 -3.98 -24.38
CA TYR A 34 -26.49 -4.52 -23.01
C TYR A 34 -27.42 -3.65 -22.14
N ASN A 35 -28.32 -4.30 -21.44
CA ASN A 35 -29.15 -3.71 -20.41
C ASN A 35 -29.16 -4.69 -19.23
N ASP A 36 -28.25 -4.50 -18.30
CA ASP A 36 -28.02 -5.41 -17.20
C ASP A 36 -28.24 -4.70 -15.86
N GLU A 37 -28.79 -5.44 -14.91
CA GLU A 37 -28.93 -5.06 -13.51
C GLU A 37 -28.12 -6.02 -12.65
N THR A 38 -27.29 -5.48 -11.78
CA THR A 38 -26.45 -6.28 -10.88
C THR A 38 -26.77 -5.91 -9.45
N GLY A 39 -27.20 -6.90 -8.67
CA GLY A 39 -27.30 -6.81 -7.21
C GLY A 39 -26.10 -7.48 -6.56
N GLN A 40 -25.51 -6.85 -5.55
CA GLN A 40 -24.40 -7.37 -4.78
C GLN A 40 -24.70 -7.34 -3.29
N LYS A 41 -24.38 -8.42 -2.59
CA LYS A 41 -24.39 -8.52 -1.14
C LYS A 41 -23.02 -8.93 -0.65
N SER A 42 -22.50 -8.23 0.34
CA SER A 42 -21.22 -8.57 0.96
C SER A 42 -21.35 -8.60 2.46
N PHE A 43 -20.63 -9.52 3.07
CA PHE A 43 -20.45 -9.63 4.52
C PHE A 43 -18.97 -9.56 4.82
N GLY A 44 -18.58 -8.72 5.77
CA GLY A 44 -17.20 -8.55 6.18
C GLY A 44 -17.03 -8.65 7.69
N ILE A 45 -15.89 -9.19 8.10
CA ILE A 45 -15.40 -9.21 9.48
C ILE A 45 -13.97 -8.68 9.47
N THR A 46 -13.70 -7.69 10.33
CA THR A 46 -12.38 -7.11 10.51
C THR A 46 -11.98 -7.18 11.98
N HIS A 47 -10.75 -7.61 12.21
CA HIS A 47 -10.08 -7.55 13.50
C HIS A 47 -8.83 -6.69 13.35
N ASP A 48 -8.80 -5.55 14.04
CA ASP A 48 -7.63 -4.70 14.17
C ASP A 48 -7.05 -4.82 15.57
N TYR A 49 -5.73 -4.93 15.68
CA TYR A 49 -5.03 -4.96 16.94
C TYR A 49 -3.73 -4.18 16.89
N ARG A 50 -3.44 -3.52 18.00
CA ARG A 50 -2.21 -2.78 18.20
C ARG A 50 -1.67 -3.06 19.59
N LEU A 51 -0.36 -3.28 19.65
CA LEU A 51 0.41 -3.32 20.88
C LEU A 51 1.55 -2.32 20.75
N GLY A 52 1.68 -1.43 21.71
CA GLY A 52 2.74 -0.43 21.75
C GLY A 52 3.50 -0.50 23.07
N MET A 53 4.80 -0.33 23.00
CA MET A 53 5.70 -0.23 24.14
C MET A 53 6.62 0.95 23.92
N ASN A 54 6.81 1.76 24.93
CA ASN A 54 7.82 2.79 24.94
C ASN A 54 8.65 2.75 26.21
N TYR A 55 9.93 3.02 26.07
CA TYR A 55 10.86 3.12 27.19
C TYR A 55 11.76 4.32 27.05
N THR A 56 11.69 5.23 28.01
CA THR A 56 12.56 6.40 28.11
C THR A 56 13.65 6.13 29.11
N PHE A 57 14.89 5.95 28.63
CA PHE A 57 16.09 5.72 29.44
C PHE A 57 16.53 7.03 30.15
N SER A 58 16.61 8.11 29.36
CA SER A 58 16.96 9.45 29.82
C SER A 58 16.35 10.51 28.90
N LYS A 59 16.65 11.78 29.15
CA LYS A 59 16.28 12.86 28.23
C LYS A 59 16.90 12.60 26.85
N ASN A 60 16.09 12.59 25.81
CA ASN A 60 16.50 12.31 24.43
C ASN A 60 17.06 10.89 24.19
N ASN A 61 16.73 9.92 25.07
CA ASN A 61 17.07 8.51 24.87
C ASN A 61 15.79 7.69 25.06
N ARG A 62 15.17 7.29 23.95
CA ARG A 62 13.86 6.65 23.97
C ARG A 62 13.76 5.56 22.90
N LEU A 63 13.24 4.42 23.32
CA LEU A 63 12.88 3.31 22.47
C LEU A 63 11.34 3.22 22.39
N ASP A 64 10.83 3.18 21.18
CA ASP A 64 9.42 2.89 20.87
C ASP A 64 9.36 1.63 20.01
N VAL A 65 8.47 0.71 20.38
CA VAL A 65 8.18 -0.50 19.61
C VAL A 65 6.68 -0.59 19.46
N ALA A 66 6.21 -0.80 18.25
CA ALA A 66 4.80 -0.99 17.98
C ALA A 66 4.59 -2.20 17.07
N TYR A 67 3.55 -2.95 17.36
CA TYR A 67 3.03 -3.98 16.49
C TYR A 67 1.58 -3.64 16.14
N THR A 68 1.26 -3.64 14.85
CA THR A 68 -0.11 -3.54 14.35
C THR A 68 -0.44 -4.73 13.49
N GLY A 69 -1.65 -5.23 13.62
CA GLY A 69 -2.13 -6.33 12.82
C GLY A 69 -3.58 -6.12 12.43
N GLN A 70 -3.92 -6.62 11.27
CA GLN A 70 -5.27 -6.64 10.72
C GLN A 70 -5.55 -8.01 10.14
N TRP A 71 -6.72 -8.51 10.42
CA TRP A 71 -7.28 -9.68 9.77
C TRP A 71 -8.67 -9.35 9.27
N ASP A 72 -8.86 -9.50 7.96
CA ASP A 72 -10.14 -9.32 7.31
C ASP A 72 -10.61 -10.60 6.64
N LYS A 73 -11.90 -10.83 6.70
CA LYS A 73 -12.61 -11.80 5.88
C LYS A 73 -13.78 -11.11 5.21
N THR A 74 -13.87 -11.24 3.89
CA THR A 74 -14.99 -10.73 3.12
C THR A 74 -15.56 -11.84 2.24
N ASN A 75 -16.86 -12.00 2.34
CA ASN A 75 -17.65 -12.87 1.47
C ASN A 75 -18.60 -11.99 0.67
N SER A 76 -18.60 -12.13 -0.64
CA SER A 76 -19.43 -11.31 -1.54
C SER A 76 -20.12 -12.19 -2.56
N ASN A 77 -21.40 -11.95 -2.75
CA ASN A 77 -22.23 -12.57 -3.79
C ASN A 77 -22.81 -11.48 -4.67
N SER A 78 -22.66 -11.61 -5.98
CA SER A 78 -23.34 -10.75 -6.94
C SER A 78 -24.11 -11.57 -7.96
N ARG A 79 -25.21 -11.00 -8.43
CA ARG A 79 -26.02 -11.57 -9.50
C ARG A 79 -26.37 -10.50 -10.50
N THR A 80 -26.07 -10.77 -11.75
CA THR A 80 -26.43 -9.94 -12.90
C THR A 80 -27.57 -10.58 -13.64
N THR A 81 -28.55 -9.78 -14.03
CA THR A 81 -29.71 -10.18 -14.83
C THR A 81 -29.94 -9.13 -15.92
N GLY A 82 -30.53 -9.56 -17.02
CA GLY A 82 -30.83 -8.70 -18.19
C GLY A 82 -30.32 -9.32 -19.47
N SER A 83 -29.55 -8.59 -20.25
CA SER A 83 -28.94 -9.07 -21.49
C SER A 83 -27.88 -10.13 -21.25
N SER A 84 -27.25 -10.12 -20.07
CA SER A 84 -26.40 -11.18 -19.57
C SER A 84 -26.97 -11.74 -18.26
N ILE A 85 -26.70 -13.01 -17.99
CA ILE A 85 -27.05 -13.65 -16.72
C ILE A 85 -25.77 -14.21 -16.15
N SER A 86 -25.40 -13.74 -14.95
CA SER A 86 -24.24 -14.30 -14.26
C SER A 86 -24.41 -14.22 -12.75
N GLY A 87 -23.80 -15.19 -12.06
CA GLY A 87 -23.59 -15.18 -10.62
C GLY A 87 -22.10 -15.14 -10.33
N MET A 88 -21.70 -14.43 -9.31
CA MET A 88 -20.33 -14.43 -8.82
C MET A 88 -20.31 -14.56 -7.30
N HIS A 89 -19.53 -15.50 -6.85
CA HIS A 89 -19.21 -15.68 -5.44
C HIS A 89 -17.72 -15.41 -5.23
N ARG A 90 -17.38 -14.58 -4.22
CA ARG A 90 -16.02 -14.26 -3.86
C ARG A 90 -15.81 -14.39 -2.37
N ASP A 91 -14.79 -15.15 -2.01
CA ASP A 91 -14.22 -15.21 -0.67
C ASP A 91 -12.82 -14.60 -0.69
N SER A 92 -12.56 -13.65 0.17
CA SER A 92 -11.24 -13.06 0.34
C SER A 92 -10.87 -12.93 1.81
N HIS A 93 -9.60 -13.12 2.07
CA HIS A 93 -8.98 -12.86 3.36
C HIS A 93 -7.86 -11.84 3.16
N GLU A 94 -7.62 -11.03 4.18
CA GLU A 94 -6.49 -10.13 4.22
C GLU A 94 -5.79 -10.26 5.56
N TYR A 95 -4.48 -10.36 5.52
CA TYR A 95 -3.61 -10.44 6.68
C TYR A 95 -2.56 -9.34 6.54
N LEU A 96 -2.53 -8.43 7.50
CA LEU A 96 -1.51 -7.40 7.62
C LEU A 96 -0.85 -7.51 8.98
N HIS A 97 0.46 -7.58 8.99
CA HIS A 97 1.27 -7.50 10.19
C HIS A 97 2.35 -6.46 9.97
N ASN A 98 2.48 -5.53 10.90
CA ASN A 98 3.51 -4.52 10.88
C ASN A 98 4.20 -4.41 12.23
N VAL A 99 5.52 -4.41 12.24
CA VAL A 99 6.33 -4.14 13.42
C VAL A 99 7.15 -2.90 13.12
N ASP A 100 7.08 -1.92 14.01
CA ASP A 100 7.86 -0.69 13.95
C ASP A 100 8.74 -0.58 15.20
N VAL A 101 9.98 -0.21 15.00
CA VAL A 101 10.93 0.09 16.06
C VAL A 101 11.53 1.45 15.78
N ASN A 102 11.54 2.34 16.77
CA ASN A 102 12.18 3.64 16.70
C ASN A 102 13.02 3.86 17.94
N TYR A 103 14.31 4.16 17.77
CA TYR A 103 15.24 4.39 18.83
C TYR A 103 15.95 5.73 18.67
N ALA A 104 15.58 6.69 19.51
CA ALA A 104 16.24 7.98 19.60
C ALA A 104 17.38 7.92 20.62
N LEU A 105 18.57 8.33 20.22
CA LEU A 105 19.79 8.37 21.06
C LEU A 105 20.12 9.80 21.50
N PRO A 106 20.81 9.97 22.66
CA PRO A 106 21.03 11.29 23.25
C PRO A 106 21.83 12.26 22.38
N PHE A 107 22.67 11.75 21.49
CA PHE A 107 23.55 12.53 20.62
C PHE A 107 22.95 12.89 19.26
N GLY A 108 21.62 12.74 19.12
CA GLY A 108 20.87 13.16 17.93
C GLY A 108 20.76 12.10 16.84
N LEU A 109 21.23 10.85 17.08
CA LEU A 109 21.00 9.73 16.17
C LEU A 109 19.63 9.12 16.44
N THR A 110 18.85 8.93 15.36
CA THR A 110 17.61 8.16 15.38
C THR A 110 17.75 6.94 14.46
N LEU A 111 17.47 5.78 15.02
CA LEU A 111 17.41 4.52 14.28
C LEU A 111 15.96 4.09 14.18
N SER A 112 15.47 3.81 12.98
CA SER A 112 14.13 3.28 12.77
C SER A 112 14.17 2.02 11.91
N GLY A 113 13.33 1.06 12.24
CA GLY A 113 13.15 -0.16 11.48
C GLY A 113 11.68 -0.51 11.41
N SER A 114 11.24 -1.00 10.26
CA SER A 114 9.90 -1.57 10.14
C SER A 114 9.92 -2.83 9.29
N TYR A 115 9.04 -3.74 9.65
CA TYR A 115 8.73 -4.93 8.86
C TYR A 115 7.24 -5.01 8.63
N THR A 116 6.85 -5.15 7.38
CA THR A 116 5.46 -5.34 6.98
C THR A 116 5.31 -6.66 6.24
N TYR A 117 4.39 -7.49 6.70
CA TYR A 117 3.90 -8.67 6.03
C TYR A 117 2.45 -8.44 5.62
N TYR A 118 2.16 -8.64 4.34
CA TYR A 118 0.82 -8.55 3.78
C TYR A 118 0.53 -9.81 2.97
N ARG A 119 -0.65 -10.38 3.14
CA ARG A 119 -1.11 -11.54 2.36
C ARG A 119 -2.61 -11.44 2.11
N THR A 120 -3.02 -11.64 0.86
CA THR A 120 -4.43 -11.63 0.49
C THR A 120 -4.78 -12.79 -0.45
N PRO A 121 -5.13 -13.97 0.11
CA PRO A 121 -5.72 -15.05 -0.66
C PRO A 121 -7.17 -14.73 -1.01
N GLN A 122 -7.54 -15.03 -2.24
CA GLN A 122 -8.88 -14.83 -2.76
C GLN A 122 -9.30 -16.02 -3.61
N GLN A 123 -10.56 -16.43 -3.47
CA GLN A 123 -11.23 -17.37 -4.35
C GLN A 123 -12.47 -16.73 -4.94
N GLN A 124 -12.69 -16.96 -6.21
CA GLN A 124 -13.83 -16.44 -6.94
C GLN A 124 -14.41 -17.52 -7.83
N ALA A 125 -15.71 -17.76 -7.71
CA ALA A 125 -16.46 -18.59 -8.64
C ALA A 125 -17.39 -17.69 -9.45
N LEU A 126 -17.40 -17.90 -10.76
CA LEU A 126 -18.25 -17.21 -11.72
C LEU A 126 -19.03 -18.26 -12.50
N ASP A 127 -20.34 -18.14 -12.48
CA ASP A 127 -21.26 -18.84 -13.36
C ASP A 127 -21.99 -17.84 -14.25
N GLY A 128 -22.17 -18.17 -15.52
CA GLY A 128 -22.86 -17.24 -16.41
C GLY A 128 -23.06 -17.77 -17.82
N THR A 129 -23.99 -17.15 -18.49
CA THR A 129 -24.32 -17.43 -19.91
C THR A 129 -23.86 -16.24 -20.76
N ILE A 130 -22.99 -16.51 -21.72
CA ILE A 130 -22.51 -15.52 -22.67
C ILE A 130 -23.25 -15.77 -23.99
N THR A 131 -23.98 -14.78 -24.47
CA THR A 131 -24.60 -14.80 -25.78
C THR A 131 -23.60 -14.31 -26.83
N THR A 132 -23.22 -15.18 -27.77
CA THR A 132 -22.33 -14.82 -28.88
C THR A 132 -23.09 -14.17 -30.06
N GLU A 133 -22.38 -13.59 -31.04
CA GLU A 133 -22.95 -12.93 -32.24
C GLU A 133 -23.99 -13.77 -32.98
N ASN A 134 -23.81 -15.09 -32.96
CA ASN A 134 -24.74 -16.02 -33.67
C ASN A 134 -25.92 -16.42 -32.78
N LYS A 135 -26.21 -15.71 -31.68
CA LYS A 135 -27.24 -16.05 -30.69
C LYS A 135 -27.03 -17.43 -30.04
N ASN A 136 -25.83 -17.99 -30.13
CA ASN A 136 -25.48 -19.18 -29.38
C ASN A 136 -25.20 -18.79 -27.95
N GLU A 137 -25.92 -19.38 -27.04
CA GLU A 137 -25.63 -19.24 -25.59
C GLU A 137 -24.53 -20.22 -25.22
N THR A 138 -23.47 -19.72 -24.63
CA THR A 138 -22.39 -20.53 -24.08
C THR A 138 -22.37 -20.36 -22.57
N GLU A 139 -22.63 -21.44 -21.87
CA GLU A 139 -22.51 -21.49 -20.43
C GLU A 139 -21.00 -21.53 -20.05
N ARG A 140 -20.58 -20.65 -19.16
CA ARG A 140 -19.24 -20.63 -18.60
C ARG A 140 -19.29 -20.65 -17.09
N ASN A 141 -18.61 -21.63 -16.53
CA ASN A 141 -18.42 -21.77 -15.08
C ASN A 141 -16.91 -21.73 -14.83
N LEU A 142 -16.43 -20.68 -14.18
CA LEU A 142 -15.02 -20.44 -13.95
C LEU A 142 -14.77 -20.35 -12.45
N THR A 143 -13.68 -20.92 -12.00
CA THR A 143 -13.16 -20.72 -10.65
C THR A 143 -11.76 -20.13 -10.75
N SER A 144 -11.55 -19.01 -10.07
CA SER A 144 -10.25 -18.35 -10.01
C SER A 144 -9.76 -18.30 -8.59
N GLY A 145 -8.52 -18.76 -8.37
CA GLY A 145 -7.77 -18.58 -7.14
C GLY A 145 -6.64 -17.61 -7.36
N SER A 146 -6.49 -16.64 -6.47
CA SER A 146 -5.35 -15.71 -6.50
C SER A 146 -4.83 -15.46 -5.10
N GLU A 147 -3.55 -15.16 -5.02
CA GLU A 147 -2.92 -14.75 -3.77
C GLU A 147 -1.82 -13.73 -4.08
N GLN A 148 -1.73 -12.71 -3.25
CA GLN A 148 -0.60 -11.82 -3.21
C GLN A 148 0.04 -11.86 -1.83
N THR A 149 1.37 -11.93 -1.79
CA THR A 149 2.17 -11.86 -0.57
C THR A 149 3.24 -10.80 -0.74
N ILE A 150 3.29 -9.85 0.19
CA ILE A 150 4.29 -8.79 0.23
C ILE A 150 5.05 -8.88 1.55
N ASN A 151 6.37 -8.91 1.46
CA ASN A 151 7.28 -8.73 2.57
C ASN A 151 8.08 -7.46 2.34
N LYS A 152 8.02 -6.51 3.27
CA LYS A 152 8.73 -5.24 3.17
C LYS A 152 9.52 -4.98 4.44
N TRP A 153 10.82 -4.77 4.28
CA TRP A 153 11.72 -4.30 5.30
C TRP A 153 12.12 -2.86 4.99
N MET A 154 12.11 -2.03 5.99
CA MET A 154 12.61 -0.66 5.90
C MET A 154 13.44 -0.35 7.13
N PHE A 155 14.54 0.35 6.96
CA PHE A 155 15.33 0.89 8.05
C PHE A 155 15.85 2.27 7.68
N THR A 156 16.01 3.11 8.70
CA THR A 156 16.62 4.42 8.57
C THR A 156 17.62 4.65 9.71
N ALA A 157 18.64 5.39 9.42
CA ALA A 157 19.55 5.95 10.42
C ALA A 157 19.75 7.42 10.08
N ASP A 158 19.24 8.29 10.95
CA ASP A 158 19.22 9.74 10.75
C ASP A 158 19.99 10.42 11.87
N GLN A 159 20.93 11.28 11.51
CA GLN A 159 21.74 12.04 12.47
C GLN A 159 21.55 13.54 12.23
N THR A 160 21.32 14.25 13.30
CA THR A 160 21.24 15.72 13.30
C THR A 160 22.19 16.34 14.29
N HIS A 161 22.84 17.42 13.91
CA HIS A 161 23.71 18.23 14.75
C HIS A 161 23.30 19.69 14.70
N SER A 162 23.09 20.26 15.88
CA SER A 162 22.98 21.71 16.01
C SER A 162 24.38 22.28 16.19
N LEU A 163 24.80 23.10 15.24
CA LEU A 163 26.10 23.73 15.22
C LEU A 163 26.01 25.18 15.74
N SER A 164 27.15 25.81 15.98
CA SER A 164 27.19 27.20 16.44
C SER A 164 26.58 28.17 15.39
N HIS A 165 26.18 29.35 15.86
CA HIS A 165 25.66 30.45 15.01
C HIS A 165 24.42 30.08 14.17
N GLY A 166 23.56 29.17 14.66
CA GLY A 166 22.33 28.79 13.99
C GLY A 166 22.51 27.91 12.75
N TRP A 167 23.64 27.23 12.63
CA TRP A 167 23.82 26.18 11.64
C TRP A 167 23.30 24.85 12.15
N GLY A 168 22.78 24.04 11.26
CA GLY A 168 22.42 22.65 11.47
C GLY A 168 23.00 21.77 10.37
N LEU A 169 23.36 20.56 10.73
CA LEU A 169 23.79 19.50 9.81
C LEU A 169 22.87 18.30 10.02
N SER A 170 22.35 17.76 8.92
CA SER A 170 21.58 16.51 8.91
C SER A 170 22.15 15.56 7.87
N TYR A 171 22.22 14.28 8.20
CA TYR A 171 22.58 13.24 7.24
C TYR A 171 22.00 11.91 7.68
N GLY A 172 21.82 11.03 6.71
CA GLY A 172 21.24 9.73 7.01
C GLY A 172 21.28 8.77 5.84
N VAL A 173 20.85 7.57 6.16
CA VAL A 173 20.69 6.48 5.19
C VAL A 173 19.35 5.79 5.40
N LYS A 174 18.68 5.46 4.31
CA LYS A 174 17.45 4.66 4.29
C LYS A 174 17.65 3.47 3.37
N GLY A 175 17.27 2.29 3.84
CA GLY A 175 17.19 1.07 3.04
C GLY A 175 15.76 0.54 3.03
N GLN A 176 15.30 0.08 1.88
CA GLN A 176 14.02 -0.59 1.72
C GLN A 176 14.21 -1.84 0.86
N PHE A 177 13.64 -2.94 1.31
CA PHE A 177 13.63 -4.21 0.58
C PHE A 177 12.19 -4.67 0.50
N THR A 178 11.71 -4.93 -0.70
CA THR A 178 10.34 -5.39 -0.94
C THR A 178 10.40 -6.66 -1.77
N SER A 179 9.75 -7.71 -1.29
CA SER A 179 9.45 -8.92 -2.08
C SER A 179 7.95 -9.00 -2.27
N ASN A 180 7.51 -8.99 -3.49
CA ASN A 180 6.10 -9.09 -3.88
C ASN A 180 5.91 -10.31 -4.77
N LYS A 181 5.16 -11.30 -4.27
CA LYS A 181 4.78 -12.50 -5.01
C LYS A 181 3.28 -12.49 -5.20
N SER A 182 2.85 -12.65 -6.43
CA SER A 182 1.45 -12.84 -6.72
C SER A 182 1.25 -13.94 -7.73
N TYR A 183 0.19 -14.70 -7.57
CA TYR A 183 -0.25 -15.68 -8.56
C TYR A 183 -1.76 -15.62 -8.72
N GLN A 184 -2.21 -16.01 -9.89
CA GLN A 184 -3.60 -16.24 -10.21
C GLN A 184 -3.70 -17.48 -11.08
N THR A 185 -4.69 -18.31 -10.82
CA THR A 185 -5.02 -19.47 -11.65
C THR A 185 -6.52 -19.51 -11.86
N THR A 186 -6.94 -19.66 -13.10
CA THR A 186 -8.35 -19.82 -13.45
C THR A 186 -8.57 -21.19 -14.06
N ILE A 187 -9.57 -21.89 -13.57
CA ILE A 187 -9.97 -23.22 -14.03
C ILE A 187 -11.41 -23.16 -14.57
N ASP A 188 -11.66 -23.92 -15.63
CA ASP A 188 -12.99 -24.12 -16.21
C ASP A 188 -13.75 -25.22 -15.43
N LYS A 189 -15.02 -25.42 -15.76
CA LYS A 189 -15.93 -26.39 -15.12
C LYS A 189 -15.47 -27.84 -15.16
N ASP A 190 -14.67 -28.20 -16.15
CA ASP A 190 -14.08 -29.54 -16.31
C ASP A 190 -12.77 -29.73 -15.54
N GLY A 191 -12.29 -28.70 -14.82
CA GLY A 191 -11.04 -28.69 -14.09
C GLY A 191 -9.82 -28.31 -14.93
N SER A 192 -10.01 -27.94 -16.19
CA SER A 192 -8.93 -27.51 -17.08
C SER A 192 -8.43 -26.11 -16.69
N VAL A 193 -7.11 -25.97 -16.58
CA VAL A 193 -6.49 -24.65 -16.33
C VAL A 193 -6.53 -23.82 -17.61
N LEU A 194 -7.04 -22.59 -17.49
CA LEU A 194 -7.06 -21.64 -18.60
C LEU A 194 -5.74 -20.86 -18.65
N PRO A 195 -4.90 -21.02 -19.70
CA PRO A 195 -3.62 -20.33 -19.80
C PRO A 195 -3.75 -18.81 -19.71
N ASP A 196 -4.75 -18.23 -20.39
CA ASP A 196 -5.01 -16.78 -20.40
C ASP A 196 -5.51 -16.24 -19.04
N GLY A 197 -5.98 -17.13 -18.16
CA GLY A 197 -6.41 -16.80 -16.80
C GLY A 197 -5.35 -17.10 -15.72
N THR A 198 -4.13 -17.50 -16.14
CA THR A 198 -3.05 -17.85 -15.24
C THR A 198 -1.90 -16.84 -15.34
N SER A 199 -1.51 -16.30 -14.23
CA SER A 199 -0.38 -15.35 -14.14
C SER A 199 0.40 -15.55 -12.86
N SER A 200 1.71 -15.27 -12.91
CA SER A 200 2.58 -15.29 -11.75
C SER A 200 3.59 -14.15 -11.85
N VAL A 201 3.76 -13.42 -10.78
CA VAL A 201 4.74 -12.34 -10.65
C VAL A 201 5.57 -12.58 -9.41
N ASP A 202 6.88 -12.51 -9.53
CA ASP A 202 7.85 -12.48 -8.41
C ASP A 202 8.75 -11.26 -8.62
N LEU A 203 8.51 -10.22 -7.82
CA LEU A 203 9.20 -8.94 -7.91
C LEU A 203 9.96 -8.68 -6.62
N ASN A 204 11.27 -8.53 -6.73
CA ASN A 204 12.15 -8.15 -5.63
C ASN A 204 12.76 -6.78 -5.93
N GLU A 205 12.56 -5.84 -5.03
CA GLU A 205 13.03 -4.46 -5.16
C GLU A 205 13.90 -4.07 -3.97
N ARG A 206 14.92 -3.26 -4.24
CA ARG A 206 15.79 -2.66 -3.22
C ARG A 206 15.94 -1.18 -3.52
N ILE A 207 15.77 -0.36 -2.49
CA ILE A 207 15.99 1.07 -2.56
C ILE A 207 16.99 1.45 -1.46
N TRP A 208 18.06 2.10 -1.85
CA TRP A 208 18.99 2.75 -0.95
C TRP A 208 18.92 4.25 -1.18
N ASN A 209 18.80 5.00 -0.10
CA ASN A 209 18.84 6.45 -0.15
C ASN A 209 19.84 6.95 0.90
N ILE A 210 20.78 7.78 0.47
CA ILE A 210 21.77 8.44 1.33
C ILE A 210 21.58 9.92 1.13
N TYR A 211 21.50 10.68 2.20
CA TYR A 211 21.34 12.13 2.11
C TYR A 211 22.21 12.88 3.09
N ALA A 212 22.51 14.12 2.76
CA ALA A 212 23.14 15.09 3.63
C ALA A 212 22.56 16.48 3.36
N GLY A 213 22.39 17.29 4.40
CA GLY A 213 21.82 18.63 4.30
C GLY A 213 22.38 19.56 5.37
N PHE A 214 22.40 20.84 5.04
CA PHE A 214 22.72 21.92 5.94
C PHE A 214 21.54 22.85 6.08
N SER A 215 21.30 23.31 7.28
CA SER A 215 20.32 24.35 7.57
C SER A 215 20.99 25.56 8.22
N LYS A 216 20.42 26.73 7.98
CA LYS A 216 20.89 28.00 8.56
C LYS A 216 19.70 28.83 9.00
N GLN A 217 19.61 29.08 10.30
CA GLN A 217 18.77 30.12 10.86
C GLN A 217 19.51 31.45 10.80
N ILE A 218 19.17 32.32 9.83
CA ILE A 218 19.82 33.61 9.64
C ILE A 218 19.41 34.56 10.76
N ASN A 219 18.11 34.61 11.05
CA ASN A 219 17.50 35.35 12.13
C ASN A 219 16.16 34.69 12.50
N LYS A 220 15.38 35.32 13.39
CA LYS A 220 14.07 34.78 13.80
C LYS A 220 13.06 34.66 12.65
N ALA A 221 13.25 35.44 11.59
CA ALA A 221 12.34 35.48 10.47
C ALA A 221 12.78 34.64 9.27
N ILE A 222 14.07 34.34 9.10
CA ILE A 222 14.59 33.70 7.89
C ILE A 222 15.36 32.43 8.25
N SER A 223 14.95 31.31 7.62
CA SER A 223 15.70 30.06 7.62
C SER A 223 15.92 29.55 6.19
N LEU A 224 17.09 28.97 5.99
CA LEU A 224 17.49 28.32 4.73
C LEU A 224 17.86 26.88 5.01
N GLU A 225 17.55 26.00 4.06
CA GLU A 225 17.94 24.59 4.10
C GLU A 225 18.37 24.19 2.68
N ALA A 226 19.49 23.50 2.59
CA ALA A 226 19.99 22.89 1.37
C ALA A 226 20.36 21.44 1.63
N SER A 227 19.91 20.52 0.80
CA SER A 227 20.24 19.10 0.95
C SER A 227 20.46 18.45 -0.41
N VAL A 228 21.13 17.33 -0.39
CA VAL A 228 21.30 16.44 -1.53
C VAL A 228 21.01 15.02 -1.06
N ALA A 229 20.22 14.29 -1.83
CA ALA A 229 19.99 12.87 -1.67
C ALA A 229 20.46 12.10 -2.91
N ALA A 230 21.09 10.95 -2.71
CA ALA A 230 21.41 10.00 -3.75
C ALA A 230 20.62 8.70 -3.49
N GLU A 231 19.89 8.26 -4.49
CA GLU A 231 19.04 7.09 -4.42
C GLU A 231 19.46 6.06 -5.46
N GLN A 232 19.63 4.82 -5.02
CA GLN A 232 19.73 3.64 -5.88
C GLN A 232 18.43 2.88 -5.82
N TYR A 233 17.82 2.68 -6.97
CA TYR A 233 16.70 1.77 -7.15
C TYR A 233 17.16 0.57 -7.96
N HIS A 234 16.96 -0.63 -7.41
CA HIS A 234 17.25 -1.90 -8.06
C HIS A 234 16.01 -2.80 -8.08
N SER A 235 15.70 -3.32 -9.25
CA SER A 235 14.69 -4.35 -9.48
C SER A 235 15.20 -5.33 -10.55
N PRO A 236 14.53 -6.45 -10.85
CA PRO A 236 14.95 -7.37 -11.90
C PRO A 236 15.16 -6.76 -13.29
N ILE A 237 14.53 -5.64 -13.57
CA ILE A 237 14.55 -4.96 -14.87
C ILE A 237 15.20 -3.57 -14.84
N TRP A 238 15.52 -3.04 -13.64
CA TRP A 238 16.03 -1.68 -13.47
C TRP A 238 17.12 -1.63 -12.41
N ASP A 239 18.20 -0.95 -12.71
CA ASP A 239 19.25 -0.56 -11.75
C ASP A 239 19.69 0.86 -12.09
N LYS A 240 19.27 1.83 -11.27
CA LYS A 240 19.52 3.25 -11.55
C LYS A 240 19.83 4.02 -10.28
N TRP A 241 20.80 4.92 -10.43
CA TRP A 241 21.07 5.98 -9.47
C TRP A 241 20.40 7.27 -9.90
N ARG A 242 19.91 8.01 -8.92
CA ARG A 242 19.37 9.36 -9.08
C ARG A 242 19.89 10.25 -7.97
N VAL A 243 20.07 11.55 -8.28
CA VAL A 243 20.48 12.55 -7.31
C VAL A 243 19.42 13.63 -7.27
N TYR A 244 19.01 14.01 -6.07
CA TYR A 244 17.96 14.99 -5.81
C TYR A 244 18.52 16.11 -4.95
N PRO A 245 18.92 17.26 -5.54
CA PRO A 245 19.21 18.46 -4.78
C PRO A 245 17.88 19.08 -4.30
N THR A 246 17.89 19.67 -3.11
CA THR A 246 16.75 20.39 -2.56
C THR A 246 17.24 21.69 -1.94
N LEU A 247 16.52 22.76 -2.16
CA LEU A 247 16.75 24.07 -1.54
C LEU A 247 15.41 24.61 -1.01
N ASN A 248 15.36 24.91 0.28
CA ASN A 248 14.21 25.51 0.93
C ASN A 248 14.60 26.83 1.58
N ALA A 249 13.76 27.85 1.39
CA ALA A 249 13.88 29.12 2.07
C ALA A 249 12.53 29.50 2.70
N LEU A 250 12.56 29.79 3.99
CA LEU A 250 11.40 30.20 4.75
C LEU A 250 11.61 31.63 5.25
N TRP A 251 10.64 32.50 5.01
CA TRP A 251 10.65 33.87 5.48
C TRP A 251 9.32 34.21 6.17
N ASN A 252 9.37 34.40 7.46
CA ASN A 252 8.29 34.97 8.27
C ASN A 252 8.34 36.50 8.11
N VAL A 253 7.54 37.01 7.20
CA VAL A 253 7.49 38.47 6.91
C VAL A 253 6.93 39.24 8.11
N ASN A 254 5.90 38.69 8.73
CA ASN A 254 5.28 39.12 9.99
C ASN A 254 4.43 38.00 10.57
N ASP A 255 3.74 38.26 11.70
CA ASP A 255 2.93 37.24 12.41
C ASP A 255 1.80 36.62 11.55
N ASN A 256 1.40 37.28 10.46
CA ASN A 256 0.30 36.83 9.60
C ASN A 256 0.74 36.38 8.20
N HIS A 257 2.01 36.59 7.83
CA HIS A 257 2.51 36.30 6.48
C HIS A 257 3.79 35.47 6.52
N LEU A 258 3.71 34.32 5.87
CA LEU A 258 4.81 33.39 5.67
C LEU A 258 5.05 33.20 4.18
N LEU A 259 6.29 33.32 3.74
CA LEU A 259 6.72 32.95 2.39
C LEU A 259 7.59 31.70 2.48
N ASN A 260 7.29 30.70 1.67
CA ASN A 260 8.10 29.50 1.50
C ASN A 260 8.47 29.35 0.03
N LEU A 261 9.76 29.20 -0.25
CA LEU A 261 10.30 28.86 -1.56
C LEU A 261 10.96 27.49 -1.45
N SER A 262 10.59 26.57 -2.31
CA SER A 262 11.19 25.24 -2.39
C SER A 262 11.54 24.91 -3.84
N PHE A 263 12.71 24.31 -4.01
CA PHE A 263 13.23 23.79 -5.27
C PHE A 263 13.71 22.35 -5.11
#